data_153199f9fbf348ec7762d6ccf0a6a606
#
_entry.id   153199f9fbf348ec7762d6ccf0a6a606
#
_cell.length_a   1.000
_cell.length_b   1.000
_cell.length_c   1.000
_cell.angle_alpha   90.00
_cell.angle_beta   90.00
_cell.angle_gamma   90.00
#
_symmetry.space_group_name_H-M   'P 1'
#
loop_
_entity.id
_entity.type
_entity.pdbx_description
1 polymer ?
#
loop_
_entity_poly.entity_id
_entity_poly.type
_entity_poly.pdbx_seq_one_letter_code
_entity_poly.pdbx_strand_id
1 'polypeptide(L)'
;TIRPALILAVPLIIEKIIKNKVFPELEKPLIKLLLKVPYIDQKVREKIAQKLEASFGGNFGEIVIGGAAINKEVETFLKSIDFRYTVGYGMTECGPLVSYEQWDTFKQGSVGRVVDRMEIRIDSNDPENEVGEILVRGMNVMLGYYKNPEAQRL
;
A
#
# COMPACT_ATOMS: atom_id res chain seq x y z
N THR A 1 1.60 -23.01 -12.26
CA THR A 1 1.98 -21.85 -11.40
C THR A 1 1.11 -20.68 -11.79
N ILE A 2 0.38 -20.10 -10.85
CA ILE A 2 -0.45 -18.90 -11.08
C ILE A 2 0.51 -17.70 -11.19
N ARG A 3 0.30 -16.87 -12.21
CA ARG A 3 1.02 -15.61 -12.43
C ARG A 3 0.00 -14.46 -12.39
N PRO A 4 -0.33 -13.93 -11.21
CA PRO A 4 -1.37 -12.92 -11.08
C PRO A 4 -0.93 -11.59 -11.72
N ALA A 5 -1.86 -10.89 -12.35
CA ALA A 5 -1.64 -9.53 -12.86
C ALA A 5 -1.78 -8.48 -11.76
N LEU A 6 -2.67 -8.70 -10.79
CA LEU A 6 -2.92 -7.84 -9.65
C LEU A 6 -2.84 -8.68 -8.37
N ILE A 7 -2.19 -8.14 -7.33
CA ILE A 7 -2.10 -8.76 -6.03
C ILE A 7 -2.73 -7.83 -4.99
N LEU A 8 -3.69 -8.34 -4.23
CA LEU A 8 -4.21 -7.66 -3.06
C LEU A 8 -3.57 -8.28 -1.82
N ALA A 9 -2.94 -7.47 -0.99
CA ALA A 9 -2.22 -7.94 0.18
C ALA A 9 -2.48 -7.08 1.41
N VAL A 10 -2.43 -7.71 2.59
CA VAL A 10 -2.35 -6.96 3.85
C VAL A 10 -0.90 -6.60 4.16
N PRO A 11 -0.63 -5.46 4.82
CA PRO A 11 0.73 -5.00 5.12
C PRO A 11 1.61 -6.06 5.76
N LEU A 12 1.07 -6.81 6.72
CA LEU A 12 1.81 -7.81 7.49
C LEU A 12 2.51 -8.86 6.60
N ILE A 13 1.90 -9.27 5.49
CA ILE A 13 2.50 -10.25 4.57
C ILE A 13 3.70 -9.65 3.86
N ILE A 14 3.54 -8.46 3.31
CA ILE A 14 4.63 -7.75 2.60
C ILE A 14 5.77 -7.42 3.56
N GLU A 15 5.44 -6.92 4.75
CA GLU A 15 6.41 -6.62 5.78
C GLU A 15 7.23 -7.83 6.22
N LYS A 16 6.58 -8.99 6.43
CA LYS A 16 7.27 -10.24 6.75
C LYS A 16 8.21 -10.68 5.64
N ILE A 17 7.79 -10.58 4.38
CA ILE A 17 8.64 -10.93 3.23
C ILE A 17 9.87 -10.02 3.21
N ILE A 18 9.68 -8.72 3.32
CA ILE A 18 10.77 -7.75 3.25
C ILE A 18 11.70 -7.86 4.45
N LYS A 19 11.17 -7.85 5.67
CA LYS A 19 11.99 -7.91 6.90
C LYS A 19 12.74 -9.23 7.06
N ASN A 20 12.15 -10.35 6.65
CA ASN A 20 12.76 -11.67 6.87
C ASN A 20 13.63 -12.15 5.70
N LYS A 21 13.36 -11.71 4.47
CA LYS A 21 14.09 -12.18 3.28
C LYS A 21 14.95 -11.13 2.61
N VAL A 22 14.52 -9.86 2.63
CA VAL A 22 15.20 -8.81 1.88
C VAL A 22 16.18 -8.04 2.75
N PHE A 23 15.75 -7.54 3.90
CA PHE A 23 16.62 -6.76 4.80
C PHE A 23 17.88 -7.51 5.24
N PRO A 24 17.85 -8.80 5.62
CA PRO A 24 19.08 -9.53 5.95
C PRO A 24 20.06 -9.65 4.77
N GLU A 25 19.56 -9.72 3.53
CA GLU A 25 20.41 -9.71 2.34
C GLU A 25 21.09 -8.35 2.15
N LEU A 26 20.38 -7.24 2.42
CA LEU A 26 20.92 -5.88 2.32
C LEU A 26 22.00 -5.59 3.38
N GLU A 27 21.91 -6.26 4.54
CA GLU A 27 22.88 -6.12 5.62
C GLU A 27 24.25 -6.76 5.30
N LYS A 28 24.35 -7.61 4.27
CA LYS A 28 25.62 -8.23 3.87
C LYS A 28 26.65 -7.16 3.49
N PRO A 29 27.92 -7.26 3.99
CA PRO A 29 28.93 -6.23 3.80
C PRO A 29 29.19 -5.87 2.33
N LEU A 30 29.16 -6.87 1.45
CA LEU A 30 29.32 -6.67 0.01
C LEU A 30 28.19 -5.84 -0.59
N ILE A 31 26.94 -6.14 -0.22
CA ILE A 31 25.77 -5.40 -0.73
C ILE A 31 25.78 -3.97 -0.21
N LYS A 32 26.09 -3.76 1.09
CA LYS A 32 26.25 -2.41 1.65
C LYS A 32 27.32 -1.59 0.94
N LEU A 33 28.43 -2.22 0.54
CA LEU A 33 29.47 -1.56 -0.22
C LEU A 33 29.01 -1.18 -1.63
N LEU A 34 28.34 -2.09 -2.33
CA LEU A 34 27.81 -1.87 -3.67
C LEU A 34 26.74 -0.77 -3.71
N LEU A 35 25.91 -0.68 -2.67
CA LEU A 35 24.87 0.37 -2.54
C LEU A 35 25.47 1.78 -2.30
N LYS A 36 26.75 1.91 -1.99
CA LYS A 36 27.44 3.21 -1.84
C LYS A 36 28.10 3.69 -3.14
N VAL A 37 28.17 2.85 -4.17
CA VAL A 37 28.83 3.19 -5.44
C VAL A 37 27.79 3.71 -6.43
N PRO A 38 27.87 4.96 -6.89
CA PRO A 38 26.95 5.51 -7.91
C PRO A 38 26.91 4.59 -9.14
N TYR A 39 25.73 4.51 -9.80
CA TYR A 39 25.40 3.61 -10.90
C TYR A 39 25.34 2.10 -10.55
N ILE A 40 26.07 1.61 -9.55
CA ILE A 40 25.98 0.23 -9.10
C ILE A 40 24.78 0.06 -8.16
N ASP A 41 24.50 1.05 -7.32
CA ASP A 41 23.37 1.04 -6.40
C ASP A 41 22.04 0.88 -7.16
N GLN A 42 21.85 1.60 -8.26
CA GLN A 42 20.65 1.46 -9.09
C GLN A 42 20.50 0.03 -9.63
N LYS A 43 21.55 -0.55 -10.19
CA LYS A 43 21.53 -1.94 -10.68
C LYS A 43 21.27 -2.96 -9.58
N VAL A 44 21.78 -2.72 -8.38
CA VAL A 44 21.48 -3.57 -7.20
C VAL A 44 20.03 -3.48 -6.81
N ARG A 45 19.47 -2.27 -6.75
CA ARG A 45 18.04 -2.03 -6.45
C ARG A 45 17.13 -2.68 -7.48
N GLU A 46 17.42 -2.52 -8.77
CA GLU A 46 16.69 -3.18 -9.88
C GLU A 46 16.69 -4.71 -9.74
N LYS A 47 17.84 -5.31 -9.41
CA LYS A 47 17.95 -6.76 -9.17
C LYS A 47 17.14 -7.20 -7.94
N ILE A 48 17.09 -6.39 -6.90
CA ILE A 48 16.29 -6.68 -5.71
C ILE A 48 14.79 -6.62 -6.06
N ALA A 49 14.36 -5.58 -6.79
CA ALA A 49 13.01 -5.46 -7.28
C ALA A 49 12.60 -6.66 -8.14
N GLN A 50 13.43 -7.04 -9.12
CA GLN A 50 13.18 -8.21 -9.98
C GLN A 50 13.08 -9.52 -9.19
N LYS A 51 13.93 -9.74 -8.18
CA LYS A 51 13.84 -10.91 -7.31
C LYS A 51 12.56 -10.92 -6.48
N LEU A 52 12.16 -9.75 -5.98
CA LEU A 52 10.92 -9.60 -5.24
C LEU A 52 9.71 -9.87 -6.15
N GLU A 53 9.70 -9.30 -7.35
CA GLU A 53 8.68 -9.56 -8.38
C GLU A 53 8.61 -11.05 -8.77
N ALA A 54 9.75 -11.70 -8.96
CA ALA A 54 9.81 -13.11 -9.27
C ALA A 54 9.19 -13.99 -8.16
N SER A 55 9.32 -13.58 -6.90
CA SER A 55 8.69 -14.28 -5.77
C SER A 55 7.16 -14.25 -5.80
N PHE A 56 6.58 -13.28 -6.50
CA PHE A 56 5.14 -13.15 -6.75
C PHE A 56 4.70 -13.71 -8.11
N GLY A 57 5.57 -14.42 -8.83
CA GLY A 57 5.26 -15.03 -10.12
C GLY A 57 5.80 -14.26 -11.33
N GLY A 58 6.39 -13.09 -11.15
CA GLY A 58 7.12 -12.34 -12.17
C GLY A 58 6.30 -11.72 -13.30
N ASN A 59 4.98 -11.66 -13.17
CA ASN A 59 4.09 -11.15 -14.22
C ASN A 59 2.94 -10.32 -13.65
N PHE A 60 3.21 -9.54 -12.61
CA PHE A 60 2.19 -8.67 -12.04
C PHE A 60 2.37 -7.21 -12.44
N GLY A 61 1.27 -6.49 -12.55
CA GLY A 61 1.23 -5.05 -12.79
C GLY A 61 1.55 -4.27 -11.52
N GLU A 62 0.86 -4.60 -10.42
CA GLU A 62 1.05 -3.94 -9.13
C GLU A 62 0.57 -4.79 -7.95
N ILE A 63 1.02 -4.41 -6.76
CA ILE A 63 0.46 -4.90 -5.49
C ILE A 63 -0.30 -3.77 -4.81
N VAL A 64 -1.58 -4.01 -4.54
CA VAL A 64 -2.41 -3.11 -3.71
C VAL A 64 -2.35 -3.58 -2.27
N ILE A 65 -1.87 -2.72 -1.39
CA ILE A 65 -1.73 -2.98 0.04
C ILE A 65 -2.86 -2.25 0.77
N GLY A 66 -3.64 -2.97 1.56
CA GLY A 66 -4.79 -2.39 2.25
C GLY A 66 -5.20 -3.15 3.50
N GLY A 67 -6.18 -2.63 4.23
CA GLY A 67 -6.72 -3.22 5.45
C GLY A 67 -6.00 -2.83 6.74
N ALA A 68 -4.81 -2.21 6.66
CA ALA A 68 -4.08 -1.61 7.77
C ALA A 68 -3.01 -0.64 7.26
N ALA A 69 -2.47 0.20 8.13
CA ALA A 69 -1.34 1.06 7.78
C ALA A 69 -0.07 0.22 7.53
N ILE A 70 0.64 0.52 6.44
CA ILE A 70 1.94 -0.09 6.15
C ILE A 70 3.04 0.53 7.02
N ASN A 71 4.02 -0.28 7.41
CA ASN A 71 5.20 0.21 8.11
C ASN A 71 6.01 1.17 7.23
N LYS A 72 6.34 2.37 7.76
CA LYS A 72 7.04 3.44 7.02
C LYS A 72 8.40 3.02 6.47
N GLU A 73 9.16 2.20 7.20
CA GLU A 73 10.47 1.71 6.76
C GLU A 73 10.32 0.81 5.54
N VAL A 74 9.33 -0.09 5.57
CA VAL A 74 9.01 -1.00 4.47
C VAL A 74 8.51 -0.22 3.26
N GLU A 75 7.63 0.74 3.46
CA GLU A 75 7.13 1.61 2.38
C GLU A 75 8.26 2.40 1.72
N THR A 76 9.13 3.02 2.54
CA THR A 76 10.32 3.75 2.06
C THR A 76 11.25 2.84 1.27
N PHE A 77 11.43 1.62 1.73
CA PHE A 77 12.24 0.62 1.02
C PHE A 77 11.61 0.28 -0.34
N LEU A 78 10.31 -0.06 -0.40
CA LEU A 78 9.61 -0.36 -1.66
C LEU A 78 9.75 0.78 -2.67
N LYS A 79 9.58 2.03 -2.22
CA LYS A 79 9.79 3.22 -3.06
C LYS A 79 11.24 3.34 -3.53
N SER A 80 12.20 3.03 -2.66
CA SER A 80 13.63 3.15 -2.98
C SER A 80 14.11 2.19 -4.07
N ILE A 81 13.41 1.07 -4.30
CA ILE A 81 13.70 0.07 -5.34
C ILE A 81 12.74 0.17 -6.53
N ASP A 82 11.93 1.23 -6.58
CA ASP A 82 10.91 1.46 -7.62
C ASP A 82 9.96 0.27 -7.80
N PHE A 83 9.57 -0.36 -6.68
CA PHE A 83 8.67 -1.50 -6.68
C PHE A 83 7.23 -1.05 -6.97
N ARG A 84 6.51 -1.79 -7.80
CA ARG A 84 5.14 -1.45 -8.22
C ARG A 84 4.13 -1.79 -7.12
N TYR A 85 3.92 -0.85 -6.22
CA TYR A 85 2.95 -0.96 -5.14
C TYR A 85 2.09 0.29 -5.02
N THR A 86 0.95 0.14 -4.44
CA THR A 86 0.08 1.23 -3.98
C THR A 86 -0.56 0.87 -2.64
N VAL A 87 -1.02 1.86 -1.92
CA VAL A 87 -1.79 1.68 -0.68
C VAL A 87 -3.20 2.18 -0.93
N GLY A 88 -4.18 1.30 -0.71
CA GLY A 88 -5.60 1.66 -0.77
C GLY A 88 -6.21 1.75 0.63
N TYR A 89 -7.22 2.59 0.78
CA TYR A 89 -7.99 2.72 2.01
C TYR A 89 -9.44 2.32 1.78
N GLY A 90 -9.99 1.67 2.77
CA GLY A 90 -11.39 1.28 2.75
C GLY A 90 -11.79 0.52 3.99
N MET A 91 -13.08 0.20 4.06
CA MET A 91 -13.70 -0.54 5.15
C MET A 91 -14.85 -1.38 4.63
N THR A 92 -15.24 -2.42 5.36
CA THR A 92 -16.32 -3.33 4.98
C THR A 92 -17.63 -2.57 4.71
N GLU A 93 -17.88 -1.54 5.49
CA GLU A 93 -19.05 -0.67 5.41
C GLU A 93 -19.14 0.15 4.12
N CYS A 94 -18.05 0.20 3.35
CA CYS A 94 -17.95 0.92 2.07
C CYS A 94 -17.74 0.00 0.86
N GLY A 95 -17.93 -1.30 1.01
CA GLY A 95 -17.98 -2.29 -0.03
C GLY A 95 -16.74 -2.64 -0.90
N PRO A 96 -15.49 -2.66 -0.45
CA PRO A 96 -14.85 -2.00 0.70
C PRO A 96 -14.07 -0.74 0.37
N LEU A 97 -13.89 -0.38 -0.94
CA LEU A 97 -12.88 0.59 -1.39
C LEU A 97 -13.39 2.03 -1.32
N VAL A 98 -12.62 2.88 -0.66
CA VAL A 98 -12.88 4.32 -0.53
C VAL A 98 -11.86 5.14 -1.30
N SER A 99 -10.57 4.76 -1.24
CA SER A 99 -9.53 5.43 -2.02
C SER A 99 -8.51 4.44 -2.58
N TYR A 100 -7.97 4.80 -3.75
CA TYR A 100 -6.98 4.05 -4.49
C TYR A 100 -6.33 4.94 -5.55
N GLU A 101 -5.10 4.65 -5.90
CA GLU A 101 -4.40 5.27 -7.01
C GLU A 101 -3.44 4.25 -7.62
N GLN A 102 -3.25 4.28 -8.95
CA GLN A 102 -2.30 3.40 -9.62
C GLN A 102 -0.87 3.66 -9.14
N TRP A 103 -0.04 2.64 -9.09
CA TRP A 103 1.30 2.68 -8.53
C TRP A 103 2.21 3.76 -9.13
N ASP A 104 2.05 4.08 -10.41
CA ASP A 104 2.87 5.05 -11.17
C ASP A 104 2.57 6.51 -10.80
N THR A 105 1.36 6.80 -10.33
CA THR A 105 0.94 8.12 -9.85
C THR A 105 0.83 8.20 -8.33
N PHE A 106 0.91 7.05 -7.65
CA PHE A 106 0.77 6.93 -6.20
C PHE A 106 1.85 7.72 -5.45
N LYS A 107 1.44 8.47 -4.45
CA LYS A 107 2.33 9.20 -3.55
C LYS A 107 2.58 8.41 -2.28
N GLN A 108 3.85 8.16 -1.97
CA GLN A 108 4.26 7.54 -0.71
C GLN A 108 3.66 8.26 0.51
N GLY A 109 3.17 7.49 1.47
CA GLY A 109 2.54 8.03 2.69
C GLY A 109 1.09 8.47 2.51
N SER A 110 0.51 8.32 1.32
CA SER A 110 -0.92 8.52 1.07
C SER A 110 -1.67 7.19 1.02
N VAL A 111 -2.97 7.27 0.81
CA VAL A 111 -3.86 6.12 0.54
C VAL A 111 -4.51 6.24 -0.85
N GLY A 112 -3.91 7.05 -1.72
CA GLY A 112 -4.44 7.32 -3.05
C GLY A 112 -5.56 8.34 -3.07
N ARG A 113 -6.21 8.46 -4.22
CA ARG A 113 -7.34 9.37 -4.46
C ARG A 113 -8.66 8.68 -4.17
N VAL A 114 -9.66 9.47 -3.82
CA VAL A 114 -11.04 8.98 -3.67
C VAL A 114 -11.49 8.34 -4.98
N VAL A 115 -12.09 7.14 -4.87
CA VAL A 115 -12.59 6.45 -6.06
C VAL A 115 -13.85 7.11 -6.60
N ASP A 116 -14.15 6.87 -7.87
CA ASP A 116 -15.34 7.41 -8.53
C ASP A 116 -16.61 7.12 -7.72
N ARG A 117 -17.52 8.11 -7.69
CA ARG A 117 -18.82 8.04 -7.00
C ARG A 117 -18.74 8.01 -5.47
N MET A 118 -17.55 8.30 -4.91
CA MET A 118 -17.34 8.49 -3.49
C MET A 118 -16.95 9.92 -3.20
N GLU A 119 -17.29 10.39 -2.01
CA GLU A 119 -16.88 11.67 -1.47
C GLU A 119 -16.27 11.45 -0.08
N ILE A 120 -15.19 12.17 0.22
CA ILE A 120 -14.56 12.17 1.54
C ILE A 120 -14.55 13.60 2.07
N ARG A 121 -14.81 13.73 3.35
CA ARG A 121 -14.55 14.95 4.12
C ARG A 121 -13.81 14.58 5.40
N ILE A 122 -12.83 15.39 5.77
CA ILE A 122 -12.20 15.31 7.09
C ILE A 122 -12.94 16.28 8.01
N ASP A 123 -13.49 15.78 9.09
CA ASP A 123 -14.19 16.58 10.10
C ASP A 123 -13.18 17.11 11.11
N SER A 124 -12.65 18.29 10.79
CA SER A 124 -11.77 19.08 11.63
C SER A 124 -11.91 20.56 11.28
N ASN A 125 -11.40 21.45 12.15
CA ASN A 125 -11.40 22.89 11.87
C ASN A 125 -10.38 23.26 10.79
N ASP A 126 -9.32 22.48 10.62
CA ASP A 126 -8.29 22.65 9.58
C ASP A 126 -7.98 21.27 8.97
N PRO A 127 -8.77 20.80 7.98
CA PRO A 127 -8.62 19.48 7.37
C PRO A 127 -7.26 19.24 6.69
N GLU A 128 -6.50 20.29 6.39
CA GLU A 128 -5.19 20.16 5.76
C GLU A 128 -4.06 19.93 6.78
N ASN A 129 -4.22 20.41 8.02
CA ASN A 129 -3.15 20.39 9.02
C ASN A 129 -3.52 19.66 10.31
N GLU A 130 -4.80 19.39 10.55
CA GLU A 130 -5.28 18.74 11.76
C GLU A 130 -5.87 17.36 11.45
N VAL A 131 -5.64 16.43 12.37
CA VAL A 131 -6.27 15.11 12.33
C VAL A 131 -7.75 15.26 12.64
N GLY A 132 -8.61 14.66 11.81
CA GLY A 132 -10.06 14.66 11.98
C GLY A 132 -10.68 13.31 11.66
N GLU A 133 -11.97 13.18 11.92
CA GLU A 133 -12.75 12.02 11.53
C GLU A 133 -12.93 11.98 10.01
N ILE A 134 -12.79 10.79 9.42
CA ILE A 134 -13.02 10.58 8.00
C ILE A 134 -14.51 10.32 7.77
N LEU A 135 -15.18 11.27 7.16
CA LEU A 135 -16.58 11.12 6.74
C LEU A 135 -16.65 10.71 5.27
N VAL A 136 -17.38 9.65 4.99
CA VAL A 136 -17.48 9.06 3.66
C VAL A 136 -18.93 9.04 3.20
N ARG A 137 -19.17 9.42 1.95
CA ARG A 137 -20.46 9.33 1.28
C ARG A 137 -20.29 8.72 -0.11
N GLY A 138 -21.20 7.80 -0.49
CA GLY A 138 -21.16 7.20 -1.82
C GLY A 138 -22.14 6.05 -1.98
N MET A 139 -22.26 5.56 -3.22
CA MET A 139 -23.19 4.49 -3.56
C MET A 139 -22.80 3.11 -3.01
N ASN A 140 -21.55 2.94 -2.62
CA ASN A 140 -21.01 1.71 -2.05
C ASN A 140 -21.02 1.70 -0.50
N VAL A 141 -21.52 2.77 0.14
CA VAL A 141 -21.77 2.75 1.58
C VAL A 141 -22.93 1.80 1.87
N MET A 142 -22.72 0.88 2.83
CA MET A 142 -23.72 -0.12 3.21
C MET A 142 -25.02 0.51 3.69
N LEU A 143 -26.12 -0.22 3.56
CA LEU A 143 -27.43 0.21 4.07
C LEU A 143 -27.51 0.12 5.61
N GLY A 144 -26.66 -0.66 6.23
CA GLY A 144 -26.60 -0.84 7.67
C GLY A 144 -26.18 -2.24 8.11
N TYR A 145 -26.05 -2.43 9.41
CA TYR A 145 -25.70 -3.72 10.00
C TYR A 145 -26.93 -4.64 10.09
N TYR A 146 -26.79 -5.85 9.55
CA TYR A 146 -27.88 -6.82 9.53
C TYR A 146 -28.36 -7.16 10.95
N LYS A 147 -29.68 -6.95 11.21
CA LYS A 147 -30.32 -7.17 12.51
C LYS A 147 -29.69 -6.44 13.70
N ASN A 148 -28.96 -5.35 13.46
CA ASN A 148 -28.34 -4.54 14.52
C ASN A 148 -28.59 -3.04 14.31
N PRO A 149 -29.82 -2.57 14.52
CA PRO A 149 -30.18 -1.15 14.31
C PRO A 149 -29.49 -0.21 15.33
N GLU A 150 -29.02 -0.71 16.46
CA GLU A 150 -28.34 0.11 17.46
C GLU A 150 -26.95 0.54 16.98
N ALA A 151 -26.25 -0.31 16.25
CA ALA A 151 -24.94 0.02 15.66
C ALA A 151 -25.02 1.06 14.52
N GLN A 152 -26.21 1.43 14.06
CA GLN A 152 -26.42 2.45 13.03
C GLN A 152 -26.67 3.86 13.59
N ARG A 153 -26.73 4.02 14.90
CA ARG A 153 -27.04 5.29 15.57
C ARG A 153 -25.78 6.09 15.97
N LEU A 154 -24.73 5.94 15.19
CA LEU A 154 -23.51 6.77 15.33
C LEU A 154 -23.63 8.04 14.53
#